data_b286189c2ed4b6f07b69f7729588f1f0
#
_entry.id   b286189c2ed4b6f07b69f7729588f1f0
#
_cell.length_a   1.000
_cell.length_b   1.000
_cell.length_c   1.000
_cell.angle_alpha   90.00
_cell.angle_beta   90.00
_cell.angle_gamma   90.00
#
_symmetry.space_group_name_H-M   'P 1'
#
loop_
_entity.id
_entity.type
_entity.pdbx_description
1 polymer ?
#
loop_
_entity_poly.entity_id
_entity_poly.type
_entity_poly.pdbx_seq_one_letter_code
_entity_poly.pdbx_strand_id
1 'polypeptide(L)'
;MVINALKKAFKVANPLILNSDQGCQFTSTEYIAFLKENHIRQSMDGKSRWADNIMIERWFRSFKYEEAYLTQYANILEARAAIKSYVHTYNFERCHSAINNQTPTSYYYPALLIDHAA
;
A
#
# COMPACT_ATOMS: atom_id res chain seq x y z
N MET A 1 -5.78 4.05 13.96
CA MET A 1 -4.55 3.84 13.15
C MET A 1 -4.86 3.67 11.67
N VAL A 2 -5.77 2.78 11.30
CA VAL A 2 -6.16 2.60 9.89
C VAL A 2 -6.75 3.87 9.29
N ILE A 3 -7.67 4.54 9.99
CA ILE A 3 -8.29 5.79 9.52
C ILE A 3 -7.25 6.88 9.28
N ASN A 4 -6.26 7.00 10.15
CA ASN A 4 -5.18 7.98 9.97
C ASN A 4 -4.34 7.69 8.73
N ALA A 5 -4.07 6.43 8.44
CA ALA A 5 -3.37 6.03 7.21
C ALA A 5 -4.19 6.38 5.97
N LEU A 6 -5.49 6.14 6.00
CA LEU A 6 -6.40 6.48 4.90
C LEU A 6 -6.51 7.98 4.69
N LYS A 7 -6.56 8.77 5.75
CA LYS A 7 -6.56 10.23 5.65
C LYS A 7 -5.33 10.75 4.90
N LYS A 8 -4.17 10.16 5.15
CA LYS A 8 -2.95 10.50 4.42
C LYS A 8 -3.02 10.09 2.96
N ALA A 9 -3.52 8.89 2.68
CA ALA A 9 -3.65 8.40 1.32
C ALA A 9 -4.65 9.23 0.52
N PHE A 10 -5.75 9.66 1.14
CA PHE A 10 -6.79 10.44 0.47
C PHE A 10 -6.38 11.88 0.16
N LYS A 11 -5.28 12.35 0.71
CA LYS A 11 -4.69 13.63 0.29
C LYS A 11 -4.12 13.55 -1.13
N VAL A 12 -3.76 12.37 -1.58
CA VAL A 12 -3.24 12.13 -2.92
C VAL A 12 -4.39 11.85 -3.89
N ALA A 13 -5.24 10.89 -3.57
CA ALA A 13 -6.39 10.53 -4.38
C ALA A 13 -7.38 9.71 -3.56
N ASN A 14 -8.67 9.81 -3.91
CA ASN A 14 -9.72 8.99 -3.31
C ASN A 14 -10.05 7.83 -4.25
N PRO A 15 -10.02 6.58 -3.77
CA PRO A 15 -10.47 5.45 -4.58
C PRO A 15 -11.99 5.43 -4.70
N LEU A 16 -12.50 4.77 -5.72
CA LEU A 16 -13.94 4.50 -5.82
C LEU A 16 -14.34 3.37 -4.89
N ILE A 17 -13.49 2.37 -4.78
CA ILE A 17 -13.71 1.17 -3.96
C ILE A 17 -12.45 0.91 -3.15
N LEU A 18 -12.61 0.67 -1.85
CA LEU A 18 -11.52 0.24 -0.98
C LEU A 18 -11.79 -1.17 -0.51
N ASN A 19 -10.87 -2.08 -0.81
CA ASN A 19 -10.97 -3.49 -0.44
C ASN A 19 -10.17 -3.78 0.83
N SER A 20 -10.70 -4.65 1.68
CA SER A 20 -10.00 -5.10 2.87
C SER A 20 -10.32 -6.58 3.16
N ASP A 21 -9.60 -7.17 4.09
CA ASP A 21 -10.00 -8.45 4.66
C ASP A 21 -11.12 -8.25 5.69
N GLN A 22 -11.50 -9.31 6.40
CA GLN A 22 -12.56 -9.27 7.42
C GLN A 22 -12.05 -8.91 8.82
N GLY A 23 -10.90 -8.25 8.92
CA GLY A 23 -10.38 -7.80 10.21
C GLY A 23 -11.34 -6.89 10.94
N CYS A 24 -11.37 -6.99 12.28
CA CYS A 24 -12.32 -6.23 13.09
C CYS A 24 -12.19 -4.72 12.92
N GLN A 25 -11.00 -4.21 12.63
CA GLN A 25 -10.79 -2.77 12.38
C GLN A 25 -11.54 -2.29 11.13
N PHE A 26 -11.80 -3.17 10.17
CA PHE A 26 -12.50 -2.83 8.92
C PHE A 26 -14.02 -2.99 9.01
N THR A 27 -14.51 -3.55 10.12
CA THR A 27 -15.94 -3.68 10.40
C THR A 27 -16.43 -2.70 11.47
N SER A 28 -15.53 -1.88 12.01
CA SER A 28 -15.89 -0.89 13.04
C SER A 28 -16.82 0.19 12.47
N THR A 29 -17.69 0.69 13.34
CA THR A 29 -18.61 1.77 12.96
C THR A 29 -17.87 3.02 12.48
N GLU A 30 -16.77 3.36 13.12
CA GLU A 30 -15.94 4.52 12.75
C GLU A 30 -15.36 4.38 11.34
N TYR A 31 -14.83 3.21 11.01
CA TYR A 31 -14.26 2.94 9.70
C TYR A 31 -15.32 3.02 8.60
N ILE A 32 -16.46 2.37 8.82
CA ILE A 32 -17.57 2.37 7.86
C ILE A 32 -18.09 3.79 7.64
N ALA A 33 -18.28 4.56 8.71
CA ALA A 33 -18.72 5.95 8.63
C ALA A 33 -17.70 6.81 7.88
N PHE A 34 -16.42 6.62 8.12
CA PHE A 34 -15.36 7.36 7.44
C PHE A 34 -15.37 7.14 5.93
N LEU A 35 -15.55 5.89 5.49
CA LEU A 35 -15.65 5.59 4.06
C LEU A 35 -16.90 6.19 3.44
N LYS A 36 -18.04 6.15 4.13
CA LYS A 36 -19.29 6.77 3.64
C LYS A 36 -19.16 8.29 3.50
N GLU A 37 -18.54 8.96 4.46
CA GLU A 37 -18.31 10.39 4.41
C GLU A 37 -17.45 10.80 3.21
N ASN A 38 -16.53 9.94 2.79
CA ASN A 38 -15.66 10.18 1.64
C ASN A 38 -16.22 9.61 0.34
N HIS A 39 -17.46 9.11 0.34
CA HIS A 39 -18.12 8.53 -0.82
C HIS A 39 -17.38 7.34 -1.44
N ILE A 40 -16.76 6.52 -0.58
CA ILE A 40 -15.98 5.35 -0.99
C ILE A 40 -16.80 4.09 -0.69
N ARG A 41 -16.91 3.22 -1.68
CA ARG A 41 -17.55 1.92 -1.52
C ARG A 41 -16.59 0.96 -0.83
N GLN A 42 -17.09 0.25 0.16
CA GLN A 42 -16.32 -0.78 0.84
C GLN A 42 -16.51 -2.13 0.15
N SER A 43 -15.40 -2.79 -0.15
CA SER A 43 -15.36 -4.17 -0.58
C SER A 43 -14.61 -4.98 0.46
N MET A 44 -15.02 -6.21 0.70
CA MET A 44 -14.39 -7.05 1.72
C MET A 44 -14.18 -8.44 1.15
N ASP A 45 -13.00 -9.01 1.43
CA ASP A 45 -12.67 -10.36 1.00
C ASP A 45 -13.65 -11.35 1.58
N GLY A 46 -14.04 -12.35 0.78
CA GLY A 46 -14.90 -13.41 1.24
C GLY A 46 -14.24 -14.27 2.33
N LYS A 47 -15.04 -14.85 3.19
CA LYS A 47 -14.55 -15.79 4.21
C LYS A 47 -13.81 -16.94 3.54
N SER A 48 -12.61 -17.25 4.03
CA SER A 48 -11.73 -18.29 3.49
C SER A 48 -11.17 -18.02 2.09
N ARG A 49 -11.26 -16.79 1.60
CA ARG A 49 -10.68 -16.39 0.31
C ARG A 49 -9.32 -15.70 0.51
N TRP A 50 -8.34 -16.46 0.97
CA TRP A 50 -6.98 -15.96 1.19
C TRP A 50 -6.36 -15.39 -0.10
N ALA A 51 -6.74 -15.87 -1.26
CA ALA A 51 -6.21 -15.41 -2.54
C ALA A 51 -6.58 -13.96 -2.88
N ASP A 52 -7.64 -13.41 -2.26
CA ASP A 52 -8.05 -12.03 -2.48
C ASP A 52 -7.02 -11.01 -1.96
N ASN A 53 -6.16 -11.43 -1.03
CA ASN A 53 -5.08 -10.59 -0.47
C ASN A 53 -3.68 -11.00 -0.94
N ILE A 54 -3.56 -11.88 -1.93
CA ILE A 54 -2.29 -12.47 -2.32
C ILE A 54 -1.25 -11.43 -2.76
N MET A 55 -1.68 -10.34 -3.37
CA MET A 55 -0.77 -9.29 -3.86
C MET A 55 -0.07 -8.58 -2.72
N ILE A 56 -0.83 -8.14 -1.72
CA ILE A 56 -0.23 -7.45 -0.57
C ILE A 56 0.57 -8.41 0.30
N GLU A 57 0.13 -9.64 0.45
CA GLU A 57 0.87 -10.67 1.17
C GLU A 57 2.21 -10.97 0.49
N ARG A 58 2.23 -11.01 -0.83
CA ARG A 58 3.48 -11.21 -1.59
C ARG A 58 4.43 -10.04 -1.42
N TRP A 59 3.91 -8.81 -1.35
CA TRP A 59 4.72 -7.63 -1.07
C TRP A 59 5.34 -7.69 0.33
N PHE A 60 4.54 -8.06 1.34
CA PHE A 60 5.05 -8.23 2.70
C PHE A 60 6.13 -9.28 2.78
N ARG A 61 6.01 -10.36 2.02
CA ARG A 61 7.05 -11.39 1.95
C ARG A 61 8.36 -10.81 1.40
N SER A 62 8.31 -10.06 0.34
CA SER A 62 9.48 -9.39 -0.22
C SER A 62 10.14 -8.47 0.81
N PHE A 63 9.36 -7.66 1.48
CA PHE A 63 9.87 -6.77 2.52
C PHE A 63 10.52 -7.52 3.66
N LYS A 64 9.91 -8.59 4.15
CA LYS A 64 10.44 -9.38 5.25
C LYS A 64 11.79 -10.00 4.92
N TYR A 65 11.91 -10.62 3.76
CA TYR A 65 13.15 -11.32 3.37
C TYR A 65 14.24 -10.38 2.86
N GLU A 66 13.90 -9.28 2.26
CA GLU A 66 14.87 -8.34 1.69
C GLU A 66 15.32 -7.27 2.68
N GLU A 67 14.53 -6.93 3.67
CA GLU A 67 14.82 -5.85 4.63
C GLU A 67 14.69 -6.29 6.08
N ALA A 68 13.49 -6.68 6.52
CA ALA A 68 13.16 -6.83 7.92
C ALA A 68 14.02 -7.90 8.64
N TYR A 69 14.22 -9.04 7.99
CA TYR A 69 14.99 -10.14 8.58
C TYR A 69 16.50 -9.94 8.50
N LEU A 70 16.97 -9.07 7.61
CA LEU A 70 18.39 -8.80 7.41
C LEU A 70 18.92 -7.66 8.28
N THR A 71 18.03 -6.89 8.91
CA THR A 71 18.39 -5.67 9.62
C THR A 71 17.82 -5.68 11.03
N GLN A 72 18.63 -5.27 12.01
CA GLN A 72 18.15 -4.99 13.36
C GLN A 72 17.96 -3.49 13.50
N TYR A 73 16.77 -3.08 13.93
CA TYR A 73 16.46 -1.67 14.14
C TYR A 73 16.63 -1.32 15.61
N ALA A 74 17.40 -0.26 15.89
CA ALA A 74 17.65 0.19 17.25
C ALA A 74 16.41 0.80 17.91
N ASN A 75 15.52 1.41 17.11
CA ASN A 75 14.30 2.06 17.59
C ASN A 75 13.29 2.22 16.45
N ILE A 76 12.10 2.76 16.80
CA ILE A 76 11.02 2.95 15.83
C ILE A 76 11.38 3.97 14.74
N LEU A 77 12.14 5.01 15.08
CA LEU A 77 12.56 6.03 14.10
C LEU A 77 13.45 5.43 13.02
N GLU A 78 14.40 4.59 13.42
CA GLU A 78 15.27 3.89 12.50
C GLU A 78 14.49 2.92 11.61
N ALA A 79 13.56 2.17 12.19
CA ALA A 79 12.68 1.27 11.42
C ALA A 79 11.83 2.04 10.40
N ARG A 80 11.26 3.16 10.78
CA ARG A 80 10.46 4.00 9.87
C ARG A 80 11.28 4.53 8.71
N ALA A 81 12.50 4.99 8.98
CA ALA A 81 13.40 5.47 7.94
C ALA A 81 13.76 4.36 6.95
N ALA A 82 14.06 3.16 7.45
CA ALA A 82 14.38 2.00 6.62
C ALA A 82 13.20 1.55 5.77
N ILE A 83 12.00 1.52 6.34
CA ILE A 83 10.77 1.16 5.61
C ILE A 83 10.50 2.19 4.51
N LYS A 84 10.62 3.47 4.82
CA LYS A 84 10.44 4.56 3.85
C LYS A 84 11.41 4.42 2.68
N SER A 85 12.67 4.13 2.97
CA SER A 85 13.69 3.91 1.95
C SER A 85 13.40 2.68 1.09
N TYR A 86 12.97 1.58 1.71
CA TYR A 86 12.59 0.36 0.99
C TYR A 86 11.41 0.61 0.05
N VAL A 87 10.36 1.27 0.54
CA VAL A 87 9.19 1.60 -0.28
C VAL A 87 9.57 2.51 -1.44
N HIS A 88 10.43 3.50 -1.21
CA HIS A 88 10.90 4.38 -2.27
C HIS A 88 11.66 3.60 -3.36
N THR A 89 12.59 2.74 -2.98
CA THR A 89 13.33 1.89 -3.91
C THR A 89 12.39 0.96 -4.70
N TYR A 90 11.43 0.36 -4.01
CA TYR A 90 10.45 -0.53 -4.64
C TYR A 90 9.63 0.20 -5.70
N ASN A 91 9.13 1.39 -5.39
CA ASN A 91 8.23 2.13 -6.25
C ASN A 91 8.94 2.88 -7.38
N PHE A 92 10.15 3.38 -7.17
CA PHE A 92 10.83 4.28 -8.09
C PHE A 92 12.04 3.69 -8.79
N GLU A 93 12.64 2.65 -8.24
CA GLU A 93 13.90 2.11 -8.75
C GLU A 93 13.81 0.65 -9.20
N ARG A 94 12.95 -0.16 -8.58
CA ARG A 94 12.83 -1.58 -8.89
C ARG A 94 11.93 -1.82 -10.09
N CYS A 95 12.46 -2.48 -11.12
CA CYS A 95 11.67 -2.89 -12.28
C CYS A 95 11.03 -4.26 -12.07
N HIS A 96 9.83 -4.44 -12.59
CA HIS A 96 9.06 -5.67 -12.42
C HIS A 96 8.63 -6.23 -13.77
N SER A 97 8.89 -7.53 -14.00
CA SER A 97 8.53 -8.20 -15.24
C SER A 97 7.02 -8.21 -15.50
N ALA A 98 6.22 -8.28 -14.44
CA ALA A 98 4.76 -8.30 -14.56
C ALA A 98 4.17 -6.99 -15.14
N ILE A 99 4.93 -5.89 -15.11
CA ILE A 99 4.53 -4.59 -15.67
C ILE A 99 5.54 -4.10 -16.72
N ASN A 100 5.95 -5.00 -17.60
CA ASN A 100 6.86 -4.73 -18.73
C ASN A 100 8.22 -4.16 -18.29
N ASN A 101 8.77 -4.63 -17.18
CA ASN A 101 10.03 -4.18 -16.60
C ASN A 101 10.06 -2.69 -16.25
N GLN A 102 8.90 -2.12 -15.97
CA GLN A 102 8.78 -0.76 -15.46
C GLN A 102 8.78 -0.74 -13.94
N THR A 103 9.03 0.43 -13.35
CA THR A 103 8.84 0.63 -11.93
C THR A 103 7.35 0.82 -11.62
N PRO A 104 6.86 0.48 -10.42
CA PRO A 104 5.47 0.73 -10.06
C PRO A 104 5.03 2.18 -10.28
N THR A 105 5.86 3.15 -9.93
CA THR A 105 5.54 4.57 -10.12
C THR A 105 5.40 4.93 -11.60
N SER A 106 6.28 4.43 -12.46
CA SER A 106 6.21 4.75 -13.90
C SER A 106 4.96 4.14 -14.55
N TYR A 107 4.52 2.99 -14.05
CA TYR A 107 3.31 2.34 -14.53
C TYR A 107 2.04 3.02 -14.00
N TYR A 108 2.03 3.41 -12.72
CA TYR A 108 0.88 3.99 -12.04
C TYR A 108 0.69 5.48 -12.35
N TYR A 109 1.78 6.23 -12.48
CA TYR A 109 1.77 7.67 -12.74
C TYR A 109 2.57 8.04 -14.00
N PRO A 110 2.19 7.53 -15.18
CA PRO A 110 2.97 7.83 -16.39
C PRO A 110 3.05 9.34 -16.69
N ALA A 111 2.01 10.10 -16.35
CA ALA A 111 1.99 11.55 -16.57
C ALA A 111 3.06 12.30 -15.76
N LEU A 112 3.37 11.83 -14.53
CA LEU A 112 4.41 12.44 -13.70
C LEU A 112 5.80 12.29 -14.30
N LEU A 113 6.05 11.16 -14.98
CA LEU A 113 7.33 10.92 -15.63
C LEU A 113 7.51 11.76 -16.90
N ILE A 114 6.44 12.00 -17.64
CA ILE A 114 6.46 12.88 -18.81
C ILE A 114 6.83 14.30 -18.38
N ASP A 115 6.26 14.80 -17.30
CA ASP A 115 6.56 16.13 -16.76
C ASP A 115 8.01 16.24 -16.27
N HIS A 116 8.57 15.17 -15.71
CA HIS A 116 9.95 15.13 -15.27
C HIS A 116 10.96 14.87 -16.39
N ALA A 117 10.55 14.25 -17.48
CA ALA A 117 11.39 13.96 -18.62
C ALA A 117 11.54 15.16 -19.56
N ALA A 118 10.65 16.11 -19.43
CA ALA A 118 10.69 17.36 -20.17
C ALA A 118 11.55 18.41 -19.45
#